data_939e91042802d98461d63b5de740018a
#
_entry.id   939e91042802d98461d63b5de740018a
#
_cell.length_a   1.000
_cell.length_b   1.000
_cell.length_c   1.000
_cell.angle_alpha   90.00
_cell.angle_beta   90.00
_cell.angle_gamma   90.00
#
_symmetry.space_group_name_H-M   'P 1'
#
loop_
_entity.id
_entity.type
_entity.pdbx_description
1 polymer ?
#
loop_
_entity_poly.entity_id
_entity_poly.type
_entity_poly.pdbx_seq_one_letter_code
_entity_poly.pdbx_strand_id
1 'polypeptide(L)'
;MSDRLMIEKILRYMEDHLDQELTLEKIAKEFHYSKFYLTRRFKENTGVTPYKYMQGRRLDRAARKLAETSRPIVEIALEAGYHSQQAFTQAFRDTYGQTPQEYRRTGIFIPRQNRIFMDLSGVSKSSLSWIFRLERTERRAAA
;
A
#
# COMPACT_ATOMS: atom_id res chain seq x y z
N MET A 1 22.05 -1.48 13.75
CA MET A 1 21.01 -0.67 13.08
C MET A 1 19.71 -0.83 13.86
N SER A 2 19.01 0.27 14.12
CA SER A 2 17.73 0.18 14.80
C SER A 2 16.67 -0.46 13.90
N ASP A 3 15.68 -1.13 14.49
CA ASP A 3 14.57 -1.73 13.74
C ASP A 3 13.84 -0.68 12.90
N ARG A 4 13.67 0.52 13.44
CA ARG A 4 13.01 1.63 12.72
C ARG A 4 13.72 1.98 11.43
N LEU A 5 15.03 2.08 11.45
CA LEU A 5 15.83 2.39 10.25
C LEU A 5 15.72 1.26 9.24
N MET A 6 15.79 0.01 9.70
CA MET A 6 15.62 -1.15 8.84
C MET A 6 14.24 -1.14 8.16
N ILE A 7 13.18 -0.93 8.93
CA ILE A 7 11.82 -0.91 8.41
C ILE A 7 11.61 0.26 7.45
N GLU A 8 12.17 1.44 7.75
CA GLU A 8 12.09 2.59 6.83
C GLU A 8 12.73 2.27 5.49
N LYS A 9 13.86 1.60 5.47
CA LYS A 9 14.52 1.19 4.23
C LYS A 9 13.68 0.19 3.44
N ILE A 10 13.05 -0.77 4.15
CA ILE A 10 12.17 -1.75 3.52
C ILE A 10 10.93 -1.09 2.94
N LEU A 11 10.30 -0.18 3.67
CA LEU A 11 9.13 0.57 3.20
C LEU A 11 9.45 1.37 1.94
N ARG A 12 10.60 2.02 1.93
CA ARG A 12 11.07 2.79 0.77
C ARG A 12 11.33 1.89 -0.43
N TYR A 13 11.99 0.76 -0.19
CA TYR A 13 12.25 -0.23 -1.23
C TYR A 13 10.94 -0.75 -1.84
N MET A 14 9.96 -1.08 -1.00
CA MET A 14 8.64 -1.52 -1.46
C MET A 14 7.97 -0.47 -2.34
N GLU A 15 7.95 0.78 -1.89
CA GLU A 15 7.30 1.86 -2.63
C GLU A 15 7.94 2.10 -3.99
N ASP A 16 9.26 2.02 -4.05
CA ASP A 16 10.02 2.23 -5.29
C ASP A 16 9.84 1.08 -6.28
N HIS A 17 9.40 -0.10 -5.83
CA HIS A 17 9.30 -1.31 -6.65
C HIS A 17 7.87 -1.86 -6.75
N LEU A 18 6.85 -1.06 -6.41
CA LEU A 18 5.45 -1.51 -6.45
C LEU A 18 4.98 -1.85 -7.86
N ASP A 19 5.56 -1.25 -8.89
CA ASP A 19 5.23 -1.50 -10.30
C ASP A 19 5.91 -2.74 -10.85
N GLN A 20 6.71 -3.43 -10.06
CA GLN A 20 7.44 -4.64 -10.44
C GLN A 20 6.87 -5.85 -9.70
N GLU A 21 7.24 -7.04 -10.17
CA GLU A 21 6.92 -8.28 -9.48
C GLU A 21 7.79 -8.41 -8.22
N LEU A 22 7.29 -7.89 -7.11
CA LEU A 22 8.00 -7.87 -5.84
C LEU A 22 7.38 -8.89 -4.89
N THR A 23 8.20 -9.85 -4.42
CA THR A 23 7.78 -10.87 -3.46
C THR A 23 8.49 -10.65 -2.14
N LEU A 24 7.93 -11.24 -1.07
CA LEU A 24 8.57 -11.21 0.25
C LEU A 24 9.97 -11.83 0.19
N GLU A 25 10.13 -12.90 -0.59
CA GLU A 25 11.42 -13.57 -0.78
C GLU A 25 12.46 -12.62 -1.37
N LYS A 26 12.09 -11.85 -2.37
CA LYS A 26 13.00 -10.88 -2.99
C LYS A 26 13.42 -9.79 -2.00
N ILE A 27 12.48 -9.29 -1.21
CA ILE A 27 12.77 -8.28 -0.19
C ILE A 27 13.70 -8.83 0.87
N ALA A 28 13.40 -10.03 1.38
CA ALA A 28 14.21 -10.67 2.41
C ALA A 28 15.64 -10.89 1.92
N LYS A 29 15.79 -11.33 0.66
CA LYS A 29 17.09 -11.54 0.04
C LYS A 29 17.86 -10.22 -0.11
N GLU A 30 17.21 -9.17 -0.54
CA GLU A 30 17.84 -7.85 -0.73
C GLU A 30 18.40 -7.31 0.58
N PHE A 31 17.69 -7.50 1.68
CA PHE A 31 18.10 -6.99 2.98
C PHE A 31 18.82 -8.02 3.84
N HIS A 32 19.09 -9.21 3.31
CA HIS A 32 19.82 -10.29 4.00
C HIS A 32 19.14 -10.79 5.27
N TYR A 33 17.80 -10.89 5.25
CA TYR A 33 17.00 -11.40 6.35
C TYR A 33 16.21 -12.65 5.92
N SER A 34 15.83 -13.48 6.89
CA SER A 34 14.86 -14.53 6.63
C SER A 34 13.47 -13.92 6.47
N LYS A 35 12.58 -14.62 5.75
CA LYS A 35 11.19 -14.18 5.58
C LYS A 35 10.48 -14.06 6.93
N PHE A 36 10.73 -14.99 7.85
CA PHE A 36 10.11 -15.00 9.17
C PHE A 36 10.53 -13.79 10.00
N TYR A 37 11.82 -13.50 10.00
CA TYR A 37 12.36 -12.35 10.74
C TYR A 37 11.80 -11.04 10.18
N LEU A 38 11.83 -10.89 8.86
CA LEU A 38 11.33 -9.69 8.20
C LEU A 38 9.84 -9.50 8.45
N THR A 39 9.03 -10.54 8.30
CA THR A 39 7.58 -10.48 8.53
C THR A 39 7.26 -10.07 9.96
N ARG A 40 7.94 -10.70 10.92
CA ARG A 40 7.70 -10.41 12.34
C ARG A 40 8.08 -8.98 12.70
N ARG A 41 9.27 -8.55 12.30
CA ARG A 41 9.75 -7.19 12.60
C ARG A 41 8.90 -6.13 11.89
N PHE A 42 8.54 -6.38 10.65
CA PHE A 42 7.69 -5.46 9.90
C PHE A 42 6.34 -5.29 10.59
N LYS A 43 5.68 -6.39 10.95
CA LYS A 43 4.38 -6.34 11.61
C LYS A 43 4.46 -5.69 12.99
N GLU A 44 5.49 -5.99 13.77
CA GLU A 44 5.70 -5.38 15.09
C GLU A 44 5.85 -3.86 15.00
N ASN A 45 6.51 -3.37 13.95
CA ASN A 45 6.79 -1.94 13.79
C ASN A 45 5.71 -1.18 13.04
N THR A 46 4.94 -1.82 12.15
CA THR A 46 3.94 -1.15 11.31
C THR A 46 2.50 -1.53 11.64
N GLY A 47 2.29 -2.67 12.30
CA GLY A 47 0.95 -3.19 12.60
C GLY A 47 0.31 -3.96 11.46
N VAL A 48 0.99 -4.11 10.32
CA VAL A 48 0.46 -4.78 9.13
C VAL A 48 1.54 -5.70 8.56
N THR A 49 1.14 -6.81 7.91
CA THR A 49 2.10 -7.70 7.27
C THR A 49 2.68 -7.05 6.02
N PRO A 50 3.91 -7.41 5.62
CA PRO A 50 4.50 -6.89 4.37
C PRO A 50 3.62 -7.12 3.15
N TYR A 51 3.04 -8.32 3.03
CA TYR A 51 2.18 -8.65 1.89
C TYR A 51 0.94 -7.76 1.84
N LYS A 52 0.23 -7.62 2.96
CA LYS A 52 -0.97 -6.79 3.01
C LYS A 52 -0.65 -5.32 2.74
N TYR A 53 0.48 -4.85 3.23
CA TYR A 53 0.91 -3.47 2.98
C TYR A 53 1.16 -3.23 1.50
N MET A 54 1.93 -4.11 0.86
CA MET A 54 2.20 -3.99 -0.58
C MET A 54 0.93 -4.06 -1.42
N GLN A 55 0.06 -5.02 -1.09
CA GLN A 55 -1.22 -5.18 -1.78
C GLN A 55 -2.08 -3.92 -1.65
N GLY A 56 -2.17 -3.39 -0.44
CA GLY A 56 -2.93 -2.17 -0.18
C GLY A 56 -2.39 -0.97 -0.95
N ARG A 57 -1.05 -0.82 -0.99
CA ARG A 57 -0.43 0.27 -1.73
C ARG A 57 -0.69 0.15 -3.24
N ARG A 58 -0.61 -1.06 -3.78
CA ARG A 58 -0.91 -1.31 -5.21
C ARG A 58 -2.36 -0.99 -5.55
N LEU A 59 -3.28 -1.39 -4.69
CA LEU A 59 -4.70 -1.10 -4.89
C LEU A 59 -4.98 0.40 -4.78
N ASP A 60 -4.31 1.10 -3.87
CA ASP A 60 -4.46 2.55 -3.76
C ASP A 60 -3.94 3.27 -5.02
N ARG A 61 -2.82 2.84 -5.58
CA ARG A 61 -2.34 3.39 -6.86
C ARG A 61 -3.32 3.12 -7.99
N ALA A 62 -3.89 1.92 -8.02
CA ALA A 62 -4.90 1.57 -9.01
C ALA A 62 -6.17 2.42 -8.84
N ALA A 63 -6.60 2.64 -7.60
CA ALA A 63 -7.74 3.47 -7.29
C ALA A 63 -7.56 4.91 -7.79
N ARG A 64 -6.36 5.46 -7.61
CA ARG A 64 -6.04 6.79 -8.11
C ARG A 64 -6.15 6.85 -9.63
N LYS A 65 -5.60 5.85 -10.33
CA LYS A 65 -5.68 5.78 -11.79
C LYS A 65 -7.14 5.65 -12.27
N LEU A 66 -7.95 4.88 -11.56
CA LEU A 66 -9.37 4.75 -11.87
C LEU A 66 -10.10 6.09 -11.75
N ALA A 67 -9.84 6.81 -10.67
CA ALA A 67 -10.53 8.07 -10.37
C ALA A 67 -10.04 9.23 -11.25
N GLU A 68 -8.75 9.27 -11.57
CA GLU A 68 -8.11 10.43 -12.20
C GLU A 68 -7.80 10.24 -13.68
N THR A 69 -7.95 9.04 -14.24
CA THR A 69 -7.67 8.77 -15.65
C THR A 69 -8.81 8.00 -16.30
N SER A 70 -8.79 7.95 -17.64
CA SER A 70 -9.73 7.12 -18.42
C SER A 70 -9.07 5.86 -18.93
N ARG A 71 -7.93 5.47 -18.38
CA ARG A 71 -7.19 4.27 -18.81
C ARG A 71 -8.04 3.01 -18.65
N PRO A 72 -7.92 2.05 -19.57
CA PRO A 72 -8.68 0.80 -19.48
C PRO A 72 -8.44 0.06 -18.16
N ILE A 73 -9.50 -0.44 -17.57
CA ILE A 73 -9.43 -1.15 -16.28
C ILE A 73 -8.48 -2.34 -16.36
N VAL A 74 -8.46 -3.07 -17.47
CA VAL A 74 -7.57 -4.21 -17.64
C VAL A 74 -6.10 -3.81 -17.55
N GLU A 75 -5.72 -2.66 -18.11
CA GLU A 75 -4.34 -2.16 -18.01
C GLU A 75 -3.99 -1.82 -16.56
N ILE A 76 -4.89 -1.15 -15.86
CA ILE A 76 -4.69 -0.79 -14.46
C ILE A 76 -4.55 -2.07 -13.62
N ALA A 77 -5.36 -3.09 -13.90
CA ALA A 77 -5.29 -4.38 -13.21
C ALA A 77 -3.93 -5.05 -13.38
N LEU A 78 -3.42 -5.07 -14.60
CA LEU A 78 -2.12 -5.69 -14.90
C LEU A 78 -0.97 -4.92 -14.24
N GLU A 79 -1.01 -3.59 -14.27
CA GLU A 79 -0.01 -2.76 -13.59
C GLU A 79 -0.02 -2.96 -12.08
N ALA A 80 -1.19 -3.24 -11.50
CA ALA A 80 -1.33 -3.51 -10.08
C ALA A 80 -0.84 -4.92 -9.69
N GLY A 81 -0.40 -5.72 -10.66
CA GLY A 81 0.16 -7.05 -10.41
C GLY A 81 -0.84 -8.19 -10.47
N TYR A 82 -2.05 -7.95 -10.97
CA TYR A 82 -3.05 -9.01 -11.11
C TYR A 82 -2.98 -9.64 -12.50
N HIS A 83 -3.26 -10.93 -12.59
CA HIS A 83 -3.16 -11.67 -13.84
C HIS A 83 -4.42 -11.58 -14.70
N SER A 84 -5.50 -11.01 -14.15
CA SER A 84 -6.74 -10.81 -14.89
C SER A 84 -7.51 -9.65 -14.30
N GLN A 85 -8.39 -9.06 -15.10
CA GLN A 85 -9.31 -8.04 -14.63
C GLN A 85 -10.26 -8.57 -13.57
N GLN A 86 -10.66 -9.82 -13.69
CA GLN A 86 -11.56 -10.46 -12.73
C GLN A 86 -10.91 -10.58 -11.35
N ALA A 87 -9.64 -11.02 -11.28
CA ALA A 87 -8.92 -11.12 -10.03
C ALA A 87 -8.73 -9.74 -9.38
N PHE A 88 -8.42 -8.74 -10.18
CA PHE A 88 -8.31 -7.36 -9.73
C PHE A 88 -9.64 -6.84 -9.18
N THR A 89 -10.72 -7.06 -9.91
CA THR A 89 -12.06 -6.62 -9.50
C THR A 89 -12.44 -7.20 -8.14
N GLN A 90 -12.15 -8.47 -7.91
CA GLN A 90 -12.45 -9.11 -6.64
C GLN A 90 -11.65 -8.51 -5.50
N ALA A 91 -10.34 -8.36 -5.68
CA ALA A 91 -9.46 -7.78 -4.66
C ALA A 91 -9.81 -6.32 -4.38
N PHE A 92 -10.11 -5.56 -5.42
CA PHE A 92 -10.50 -4.16 -5.31
C PHE A 92 -11.82 -4.01 -4.54
N ARG A 93 -12.81 -4.83 -4.88
CA ARG A 93 -14.11 -4.83 -4.23
C ARG A 93 -14.00 -5.19 -2.75
N ASP A 94 -13.16 -6.17 -2.41
CA ASP A 94 -12.94 -6.58 -1.02
C ASP A 94 -12.35 -5.46 -0.19
N THR A 95 -11.53 -4.60 -0.78
CA THR A 95 -10.85 -3.51 -0.09
C THR A 95 -11.66 -2.21 -0.11
N TYR A 96 -12.27 -1.87 -1.24
CA TYR A 96 -12.95 -0.59 -1.45
C TYR A 96 -14.46 -0.66 -1.33
N GLY A 97 -15.05 -1.86 -1.29
CA GLY A 97 -16.50 -2.03 -1.21
C GLY A 97 -17.25 -1.72 -2.50
N GLN A 98 -16.52 -1.40 -3.56
CA GLN A 98 -17.07 -1.09 -4.88
C GLN A 98 -16.23 -1.77 -5.96
N THR A 99 -16.85 -2.03 -7.10
CA THR A 99 -16.09 -2.49 -8.27
C THR A 99 -15.22 -1.35 -8.81
N PRO A 100 -14.15 -1.66 -9.56
CA PRO A 100 -13.36 -0.63 -10.21
C PRO A 100 -14.20 0.34 -11.06
N GLN A 101 -15.18 -0.18 -11.79
CA GLN A 101 -16.05 0.62 -12.64
C GLN A 101 -16.92 1.57 -11.82
N GLU A 102 -17.51 1.09 -10.72
CA GLU A 102 -18.30 1.92 -9.81
C GLU A 102 -17.43 3.00 -9.18
N TYR A 103 -16.23 2.64 -8.77
CA TYR A 103 -15.29 3.58 -8.16
C TYR A 103 -14.92 4.69 -9.15
N ARG A 104 -14.67 4.34 -10.40
CA ARG A 104 -14.36 5.31 -11.45
C ARG A 104 -15.48 6.34 -11.62
N ARG A 105 -16.73 5.90 -11.51
CA ARG A 105 -17.88 6.82 -11.64
C ARG A 105 -17.93 7.87 -10.54
N THR A 106 -17.46 7.55 -9.34
CA THR A 106 -17.43 8.54 -8.24
C THR A 106 -16.40 9.62 -8.48
N GLY A 107 -15.29 9.29 -9.15
CA GLY A 107 -14.23 10.23 -9.48
C GLY A 107 -13.45 10.78 -8.29
N ILE A 108 -13.66 10.22 -7.09
CA ILE A 108 -13.04 10.69 -5.85
C ILE A 108 -12.10 9.60 -5.32
N PHE A 109 -10.81 9.94 -5.23
CA PHE A 109 -9.82 9.01 -4.69
C PHE A 109 -9.66 9.20 -3.18
N ILE A 110 -9.90 8.13 -2.42
CA ILE A 110 -9.66 8.07 -0.97
C ILE A 110 -8.84 6.81 -0.71
N PRO A 111 -7.55 6.94 -0.30
CA PRO A 111 -6.70 5.77 -0.09
C PRO A 111 -7.19 4.91 1.09
N ARG A 112 -7.05 3.60 0.94
CA ARG A 112 -7.34 2.62 2.00
C ARG A 112 -6.08 2.20 2.74
N GLN A 113 -4.92 2.25 2.07
CA GLN A 113 -3.63 1.98 2.70
C GLN A 113 -2.69 3.15 2.43
N ASN A 114 -2.65 4.11 3.34
CA ASN A 114 -1.70 5.20 3.25
C ASN A 114 -0.27 4.67 3.32
N ARG A 115 0.63 5.36 2.62
CA ARG A 115 2.05 5.07 2.73
C ARG A 115 2.51 5.29 4.17
N ILE A 116 3.25 4.31 4.70
CA ILE A 116 3.80 4.39 6.05
C ILE A 116 5.20 4.96 5.98
N PHE A 117 5.48 5.94 6.84
CA PHE A 117 6.81 6.48 7.08
C PHE A 117 7.18 6.19 8.53
N MET A 118 8.41 5.72 8.76
CA MET A 118 8.88 5.50 10.11
C MET A 118 9.47 6.78 10.64
N ASP A 119 9.05 7.15 11.85
CA ASP A 119 9.65 8.28 12.54
C ASP A 119 10.97 7.86 13.17
N LEU A 120 12.06 8.36 12.62
CA LEU A 120 13.41 8.06 13.09
C LEU A 120 13.85 8.96 14.26
N SER A 121 13.02 9.95 14.63
CA SER A 121 13.32 10.87 15.73
C SER A 121 12.99 10.30 17.12
N GLY A 122 12.32 9.18 17.19
CA GLY A 122 11.94 8.54 18.45
C GLY A 122 10.51 8.80 18.90
N VAL A 123 9.70 9.48 18.09
CA VAL A 123 8.28 9.68 18.37
C VAL A 123 7.54 8.34 18.23
N SER A 124 6.54 8.11 19.10
CA SER A 124 5.85 6.84 19.13
C SER A 124 5.04 6.58 17.86
N LYS A 125 4.92 5.31 17.51
CA LYS A 125 4.15 4.82 16.37
C LYS A 125 2.68 5.28 16.41
N SER A 126 2.09 5.39 17.59
CA SER A 126 0.73 5.85 17.77
C SER A 126 0.52 7.29 17.27
N SER A 127 1.54 8.13 17.42
CA SER A 127 1.50 9.52 16.95
C SER A 127 1.42 9.59 15.43
N LEU A 128 2.16 8.72 14.73
CA LEU A 128 2.14 8.68 13.26
C LEU A 128 0.80 8.23 12.71
N SER A 129 0.19 7.20 13.29
CA SER A 129 -1.11 6.74 12.84
C SER A 129 -2.20 7.78 13.07
N TRP A 130 -2.05 8.63 14.08
CA TRP A 130 -2.96 9.73 14.36
C TRP A 130 -2.85 10.82 13.28
N ILE A 131 -1.63 11.18 12.89
CA ILE A 131 -1.38 12.14 11.81
C ILE A 131 -2.01 11.67 10.49
N PHE A 132 -1.82 10.41 10.13
CA PHE A 132 -2.41 9.85 8.91
C PHE A 132 -3.95 9.86 8.96
N ARG A 133 -4.55 9.66 10.12
CA ARG A 133 -6.00 9.77 10.28
C ARG A 133 -6.50 11.20 10.05
N LEU A 134 -5.77 12.19 10.53
CA LEU A 134 -6.09 13.60 10.31
C LEU A 134 -6.05 13.96 8.83
N GLU A 135 -4.99 13.61 8.14
CA GLU A 135 -4.86 13.87 6.71
C GLU A 135 -6.01 13.26 5.93
N ARG A 136 -6.41 12.04 6.28
CA ARG A 136 -7.53 11.37 5.64
C ARG A 136 -8.84 12.11 5.87
N THR A 137 -9.06 12.61 7.08
CA THR A 137 -10.25 13.37 7.43
C THR A 137 -10.30 14.71 6.68
N GLU A 138 -9.18 15.41 6.61
CA GLU A 138 -9.06 16.67 5.87
C GLU A 138 -9.34 16.48 4.38
N ARG A 139 -8.81 15.42 3.78
CA ARG A 139 -9.07 15.11 2.36
C ARG A 139 -10.55 14.84 2.11
N ARG A 140 -11.23 14.14 3.03
CA ARG A 140 -12.67 13.91 2.92
C ARG A 140 -13.46 15.21 3.02
N ALA A 141 -13.05 16.11 3.92
CA ALA A 141 -13.71 17.40 4.07
C ALA A 141 -13.48 18.31 2.87
N ALA A 142 -12.32 18.21 2.21
CA ALA A 142 -11.99 19.00 1.03
C ALA A 142 -12.66 18.47 -0.26
N ALA A 143 -13.07 17.21 -0.25
CA ALA A 143 -13.76 16.61 -1.39
C ALA A 143 -15.25 16.89 -1.38
#